data_a57115f699a1bd8565ff5f9d83aafd86
#
_entry.id   a57115f699a1bd8565ff5f9d83aafd86
#
_cell.length_a   1.000
_cell.length_b   1.000
_cell.length_c   1.000
_cell.angle_alpha   90.00
_cell.angle_beta   90.00
_cell.angle_gamma   90.00
#
_symmetry.space_group_name_H-M   'P 1'
#
loop_
_entity.id
_entity.type
_entity.pdbx_description
1 polymer ?
#
loop_
_entity_poly.entity_id
_entity_poly.type
_entity_poly.pdbx_seq_one_letter_code
_entity_poly.pdbx_strand_id
1 'polypeptide(L)'
;MSEIANRVLKNSGYLYFSMGLSMFVSLYSTRLILNALGSSDFGIFCIIGGAIGMLGFLNAAMSTTTQRFINYAEGEGKPEKQKSIFTVSISIHFLLSLIMIVIFEIAYLFFFDGILNIPSERVSSAKWIYQLMLLSTVLTIQTVPYNAIINAHENMRYLSIIGIFQTLMKLIIALIVVHVYTDKLILYGILTTFVSFIFMIILRIYCHQNYSECQFCIRKYYNKKLMREMTSFAGWGFINSSSSMFAQYGMGIILNSFFGTILSAAQGIANQISGQLMVFSRTMLTVINPIIGKKAGSNEIANMIRISLFSSKISFLITAFFAFPFIIETPYILQLWLKNIPEWSVCFFRFEIIRNMLDQLTIALTGAINAEGKIKHYSILQGCSYFLPLPISLLLFHLGFPPYWFYIVWILSWNGIGSLIILYYAHKNCKMEYLDFFQTVTTPIIITTVISL
;
A
#
# COMPACT_ATOMS: atom_id res chain seq x y z
N MET A 1 15.58 13.13 -22.28
CA MET A 1 15.83 12.32 -21.06
C MET A 1 16.18 13.15 -19.83
N SER A 2 16.98 14.20 -19.94
CA SER A 2 17.33 15.08 -18.81
C SER A 2 16.13 15.74 -18.13
N GLU A 3 15.13 16.19 -18.87
CA GLU A 3 13.95 16.88 -18.33
C GLU A 3 13.04 15.95 -17.51
N ILE A 4 12.79 14.73 -18.00
CA ILE A 4 12.03 13.71 -17.25
C ILE A 4 12.80 13.31 -15.99
N ALA A 5 14.11 13.10 -16.10
CA ALA A 5 14.95 12.74 -14.96
C ALA A 5 14.94 13.84 -13.88
N ASN A 6 15.08 15.12 -14.26
CA ASN A 6 15.02 16.25 -13.34
C ASN A 6 13.64 16.37 -12.67
N ARG A 7 12.55 16.15 -13.42
CA ARG A 7 11.19 16.17 -12.87
C ARG A 7 10.97 15.02 -11.88
N VAL A 8 11.40 13.81 -12.22
CA VAL A 8 11.34 12.65 -11.32
C VAL A 8 12.14 12.92 -10.05
N LEU A 9 13.37 13.43 -10.17
CA LEU A 9 14.22 13.72 -9.01
C LEU A 9 13.60 14.77 -8.08
N LYS A 10 13.07 15.86 -8.64
CA LYS A 10 12.39 16.91 -7.87
C LYS A 10 11.13 16.40 -7.18
N ASN A 11 10.29 15.65 -7.89
CA ASN A 11 9.07 15.08 -7.36
C ASN A 11 9.35 14.03 -6.28
N SER A 12 10.36 13.18 -6.48
CA SER A 12 10.81 12.23 -5.46
C SER A 12 11.31 12.95 -4.22
N GLY A 13 12.08 14.04 -4.37
CA GLY A 13 12.59 14.84 -3.26
C GLY A 13 11.47 15.36 -2.35
N TYR A 14 10.39 15.90 -2.92
CA TYR A 14 9.24 16.36 -2.14
C TYR A 14 8.58 15.21 -1.35
N LEU A 15 8.38 14.06 -1.99
CA LEU A 15 7.74 12.91 -1.34
C LEU A 15 8.64 12.29 -0.28
N TYR A 16 9.96 12.13 -0.52
CA TYR A 16 10.89 11.58 0.48
C TYR A 16 11.02 12.49 1.70
N PHE A 17 11.06 13.81 1.50
CA PHE A 17 11.06 14.77 2.61
C PHE A 17 9.78 14.64 3.45
N SER A 18 8.62 14.64 2.79
CA SER A 18 7.32 14.45 3.45
C SER A 18 7.26 13.11 4.20
N MET A 19 7.76 12.05 3.59
CA MET A 19 7.80 10.71 4.18
C MET A 19 8.67 10.68 5.45
N GLY A 20 9.90 11.21 5.37
CA GLY A 20 10.82 11.26 6.51
C GLY A 20 10.19 12.00 7.70
N LEU A 21 9.65 13.20 7.46
CA LEU A 21 8.97 13.96 8.49
C LEU A 21 7.77 13.22 9.06
N SER A 22 6.95 12.61 8.18
CA SER A 22 5.77 11.85 8.59
C SER A 22 6.12 10.63 9.44
N MET A 23 7.23 9.96 9.15
CA MET A 23 7.70 8.81 9.92
C MET A 23 8.05 9.22 11.37
N PHE A 24 8.87 10.26 11.55
CA PHE A 24 9.25 10.73 12.88
C PHE A 24 8.04 11.22 13.69
N VAL A 25 7.20 12.06 13.08
CA VAL A 25 6.02 12.59 13.74
C VAL A 25 5.01 11.49 14.08
N SER A 26 4.82 10.51 13.20
CA SER A 26 3.93 9.38 13.44
C SER A 26 4.40 8.51 14.62
N LEU A 27 5.69 8.18 14.70
CA LEU A 27 6.25 7.41 15.82
C LEU A 27 6.07 8.15 17.15
N TYR A 28 6.35 9.46 17.16
CA TYR A 28 6.16 10.29 18.35
C TYR A 28 4.69 10.39 18.75
N SER A 29 3.77 10.63 17.80
CA SER A 29 2.34 10.71 18.04
C SER A 29 1.78 9.39 18.58
N THR A 30 2.21 8.25 18.06
CA THR A 30 1.78 6.94 18.55
C THR A 30 2.15 6.73 20.02
N ARG A 31 3.37 7.14 20.42
CA ARG A 31 3.80 7.09 21.83
C ARG A 31 2.94 7.97 22.72
N LEU A 32 2.62 9.19 22.29
CA LEU A 32 1.75 10.11 23.04
C LEU A 32 0.35 9.52 23.22
N ILE A 33 -0.24 8.96 22.16
CA ILE A 33 -1.58 8.38 22.18
C ILE A 33 -1.61 7.14 23.08
N LEU A 34 -0.62 6.24 22.96
CA LEU A 34 -0.53 5.07 23.84
C LEU A 34 -0.47 5.46 25.31
N ASN A 35 0.34 6.45 25.66
CA ASN A 35 0.46 6.94 27.03
C ASN A 35 -0.83 7.64 27.51
N ALA A 36 -1.54 8.35 26.61
CA ALA A 36 -2.76 9.06 26.95
C ALA A 36 -3.99 8.16 27.12
N LEU A 37 -4.13 7.16 26.22
CA LEU A 37 -5.23 6.20 26.25
C LEU A 37 -5.01 5.05 27.25
N GLY A 38 -3.75 4.70 27.52
CA GLY A 38 -3.41 3.49 28.23
C GLY A 38 -3.50 2.23 27.35
N SER A 39 -3.02 1.11 27.86
CA SER A 39 -2.91 -0.14 27.09
C SER A 39 -4.27 -0.73 26.67
N SER A 40 -5.30 -0.59 27.52
CA SER A 40 -6.64 -1.13 27.26
C SER A 40 -7.33 -0.41 26.09
N ASP A 41 -7.46 0.92 26.18
CA ASP A 41 -8.16 1.73 25.16
C ASP A 41 -7.38 1.77 23.84
N PHE A 42 -6.05 1.82 23.92
CA PHE A 42 -5.20 1.70 22.73
C PHE A 42 -5.34 0.33 22.06
N GLY A 43 -5.49 -0.74 22.87
CA GLY A 43 -5.78 -2.08 22.37
C GLY A 43 -7.11 -2.16 21.64
N ILE A 44 -8.18 -1.58 22.20
CA ILE A 44 -9.50 -1.48 21.55
C ILE A 44 -9.39 -0.76 20.21
N PHE A 45 -8.71 0.40 20.19
CA PHE A 45 -8.46 1.14 18.96
C PHE A 45 -7.72 0.32 17.90
N CYS A 46 -6.67 -0.42 18.28
CA CYS A 46 -5.90 -1.27 17.36
C CYS A 46 -6.72 -2.43 16.80
N ILE A 47 -7.51 -3.10 17.64
CA ILE A 47 -8.37 -4.23 17.20
C ILE A 47 -9.40 -3.76 16.19
N ILE A 48 -10.14 -2.69 16.51
CA ILE A 48 -11.17 -2.13 15.62
C ILE A 48 -10.52 -1.61 14.33
N GLY A 49 -9.42 -0.86 14.45
CA GLY A 49 -8.67 -0.35 13.29
C GLY A 49 -8.10 -1.45 12.42
N GLY A 50 -7.64 -2.55 13.01
CA GLY A 50 -7.19 -3.74 12.29
C GLY A 50 -8.32 -4.40 11.50
N ALA A 51 -9.49 -4.59 12.12
CA ALA A 51 -10.67 -5.16 11.48
C ALA A 51 -11.12 -4.32 10.26
N ILE A 52 -11.19 -2.99 10.41
CA ILE A 52 -11.52 -2.07 9.32
C ILE A 52 -10.41 -2.08 8.24
N GLY A 53 -9.15 -2.10 8.67
CA GLY A 53 -7.98 -2.15 7.79
C GLY A 53 -7.91 -3.41 6.93
N MET A 54 -8.44 -4.54 7.41
CA MET A 54 -8.48 -5.78 6.63
C MET A 54 -9.21 -5.65 5.30
N LEU A 55 -10.24 -4.80 5.19
CA LEU A 55 -10.92 -4.55 3.92
C LEU A 55 -10.26 -3.45 3.07
N GLY A 56 -9.10 -2.94 3.49
CA GLY A 56 -8.33 -1.94 2.74
C GLY A 56 -7.91 -2.40 1.33
N PHE A 57 -7.83 -3.72 1.08
CA PHE A 57 -7.54 -4.25 -0.24
C PHE A 57 -8.61 -3.89 -1.30
N LEU A 58 -9.87 -3.73 -0.89
CA LEU A 58 -10.94 -3.23 -1.77
C LEU A 58 -10.61 -1.81 -2.26
N ASN A 59 -10.25 -0.95 -1.33
CA ASN A 59 -9.87 0.42 -1.64
C ASN A 59 -8.59 0.49 -2.49
N ALA A 60 -7.60 -0.36 -2.22
CA ALA A 60 -6.36 -0.44 -3.00
C ALA A 60 -6.60 -0.83 -4.46
N ALA A 61 -7.43 -1.85 -4.71
CA ALA A 61 -7.78 -2.27 -6.07
C ALA A 61 -8.50 -1.17 -6.86
N MET A 62 -9.43 -0.46 -6.21
CA MET A 62 -10.15 0.66 -6.83
C MET A 62 -9.26 1.88 -7.05
N SER A 63 -8.37 2.19 -6.11
CA SER A 63 -7.39 3.27 -6.23
C SER A 63 -6.47 3.05 -7.42
N THR A 64 -5.89 1.85 -7.55
CA THR A 64 -5.03 1.47 -8.68
C THR A 64 -5.78 1.57 -10.01
N THR A 65 -7.04 1.13 -10.03
CA THR A 65 -7.91 1.23 -11.21
C THR A 65 -8.11 2.68 -11.62
N THR A 66 -8.57 3.51 -10.70
CA THR A 66 -8.84 4.94 -10.97
C THR A 66 -7.57 5.65 -11.45
N GLN A 67 -6.45 5.43 -10.78
CA GLN A 67 -5.15 5.97 -11.17
C GLN A 67 -4.75 5.56 -12.60
N ARG A 68 -4.89 4.29 -12.93
CA ARG A 68 -4.57 3.77 -14.27
C ARG A 68 -5.42 4.44 -15.36
N PHE A 69 -6.75 4.49 -15.17
CA PHE A 69 -7.63 5.04 -16.19
C PHE A 69 -7.41 6.54 -16.39
N ILE A 70 -7.19 7.32 -15.33
CA ILE A 70 -6.88 8.75 -15.41
C ILE A 70 -5.53 8.98 -16.10
N ASN A 71 -4.46 8.28 -15.70
CA ASN A 71 -3.13 8.42 -16.29
C ASN A 71 -3.15 8.07 -17.79
N TYR A 72 -3.87 7.01 -18.15
CA TYR A 72 -4.00 6.58 -19.54
C TYR A 72 -4.73 7.61 -20.38
N ALA A 73 -5.85 8.16 -19.90
CA ALA A 73 -6.62 9.20 -20.61
C ALA A 73 -5.85 10.53 -20.73
N GLU A 74 -5.01 10.85 -19.73
CA GLU A 74 -4.07 11.98 -19.78
C GLU A 74 -3.07 11.79 -20.93
N GLY A 75 -2.51 10.57 -21.06
CA GLY A 75 -1.62 10.23 -22.17
C GLY A 75 -2.27 10.24 -23.54
N GLU A 76 -3.57 9.90 -23.63
CA GLU A 76 -4.36 10.03 -24.87
C GLU A 76 -4.68 11.49 -25.27
N GLY A 77 -4.54 12.45 -24.33
CA GLY A 77 -4.89 13.84 -24.57
C GLY A 77 -6.39 14.09 -24.78
N LYS A 78 -7.27 13.27 -24.17
CA LYS A 78 -8.73 13.35 -24.35
C LYS A 78 -9.44 13.89 -23.10
N PRO A 79 -9.61 15.21 -22.95
CA PRO A 79 -10.18 15.81 -21.73
C PRO A 79 -11.63 15.37 -21.44
N GLU A 80 -12.46 15.16 -22.45
CA GLU A 80 -13.83 14.68 -22.25
C GLU A 80 -13.88 13.25 -21.69
N LYS A 81 -12.90 12.40 -22.05
CA LYS A 81 -12.76 11.07 -21.50
C LYS A 81 -12.34 11.14 -20.03
N GLN A 82 -11.46 12.09 -19.67
CA GLN A 82 -11.06 12.32 -18.27
C GLN A 82 -12.24 12.72 -17.39
N LYS A 83 -13.13 13.64 -17.87
CA LYS A 83 -14.37 14.00 -17.16
C LYS A 83 -15.29 12.80 -16.94
N SER A 84 -15.39 11.93 -17.95
CA SER A 84 -16.17 10.69 -17.82
C SER A 84 -15.55 9.72 -16.82
N ILE A 85 -14.23 9.54 -16.82
CA ILE A 85 -13.52 8.68 -15.88
C ILE A 85 -13.69 9.23 -14.45
N PHE A 86 -13.55 10.54 -14.26
CA PHE A 86 -13.73 11.18 -12.96
C PHE A 86 -15.16 10.97 -12.41
N THR A 87 -16.18 11.22 -13.25
CA THR A 87 -17.59 11.02 -12.87
C THR A 87 -17.88 9.56 -12.50
N VAL A 88 -17.39 8.61 -13.30
CA VAL A 88 -17.54 7.18 -13.06
C VAL A 88 -16.77 6.77 -11.78
N SER A 89 -15.55 7.27 -11.58
CA SER A 89 -14.75 7.00 -10.38
C SER A 89 -15.45 7.45 -9.11
N ILE A 90 -16.00 8.66 -9.06
CA ILE A 90 -16.78 9.13 -7.91
C ILE A 90 -17.97 8.21 -7.64
N SER A 91 -18.70 7.81 -8.69
CA SER A 91 -19.87 6.93 -8.57
C SER A 91 -19.48 5.56 -8.01
N ILE A 92 -18.37 4.97 -8.48
CA ILE A 92 -17.87 3.68 -8.00
C ILE A 92 -17.41 3.78 -6.54
N HIS A 93 -16.66 4.83 -6.18
CA HIS A 93 -16.18 4.99 -4.79
C HIS A 93 -17.34 5.29 -3.82
N PHE A 94 -18.38 5.98 -4.28
CA PHE A 94 -19.60 6.15 -3.50
C PHE A 94 -20.30 4.80 -3.26
N LEU A 95 -20.47 3.99 -4.33
CA LEU A 95 -21.05 2.64 -4.20
C LEU A 95 -20.19 1.74 -3.30
N LEU A 96 -18.85 1.79 -3.46
CA LEU A 96 -17.91 1.05 -2.59
C LEU A 96 -18.08 1.45 -1.12
N SER A 97 -18.23 2.75 -0.84
CA SER A 97 -18.48 3.25 0.53
C SER A 97 -19.78 2.68 1.11
N LEU A 98 -20.85 2.61 0.32
CA LEU A 98 -22.12 2.01 0.77
C LEU A 98 -21.95 0.52 1.04
N ILE A 99 -21.25 -0.21 0.18
CA ILE A 99 -20.96 -1.65 0.40
C ILE A 99 -20.14 -1.83 1.68
N MET A 100 -19.14 -0.99 1.91
CA MET A 100 -18.31 -1.03 3.13
C MET A 100 -19.16 -0.75 4.37
N ILE A 101 -20.03 0.24 4.35
CA ILE A 101 -20.95 0.52 5.47
C ILE A 101 -21.80 -0.72 5.75
N VAL A 102 -22.43 -1.31 4.74
CA VAL A 102 -23.29 -2.50 4.93
C VAL A 102 -22.49 -3.67 5.52
N ILE A 103 -21.30 -3.97 4.99
CA ILE A 103 -20.45 -5.05 5.49
C ILE A 103 -20.08 -4.81 6.96
N PHE A 104 -19.68 -3.58 7.31
CA PHE A 104 -19.26 -3.26 8.67
C PHE A 104 -20.43 -3.16 9.63
N GLU A 105 -21.61 -2.71 9.22
CA GLU A 105 -22.81 -2.75 10.08
C GLU A 105 -23.26 -4.19 10.35
N ILE A 106 -23.13 -5.08 9.38
CA ILE A 106 -23.36 -6.52 9.61
C ILE A 106 -22.29 -7.06 10.57
N ALA A 107 -21.01 -6.76 10.34
CA ALA A 107 -19.91 -7.19 11.21
C ALA A 107 -20.04 -6.62 12.64
N TYR A 108 -20.59 -5.42 12.81
CA TYR A 108 -20.87 -4.80 14.11
C TYR A 108 -21.73 -5.70 15.00
N LEU A 109 -22.78 -6.32 14.44
CA LEU A 109 -23.67 -7.22 15.19
C LEU A 109 -22.89 -8.41 15.77
N PHE A 110 -21.96 -8.99 15.00
CA PHE A 110 -21.16 -10.13 15.45
C PHE A 110 -19.99 -9.71 16.36
N PHE A 111 -19.35 -8.59 16.11
CA PHE A 111 -18.18 -8.16 16.88
C PHE A 111 -18.51 -7.88 18.34
N PHE A 112 -19.65 -7.22 18.62
CA PHE A 112 -20.05 -6.84 19.97
C PHE A 112 -20.91 -7.89 20.69
N ASP A 113 -21.35 -8.96 19.99
CA ASP A 113 -22.09 -10.08 20.58
C ASP A 113 -21.20 -11.25 21.03
N GLY A 114 -19.88 -10.99 21.28
CA GLY A 114 -18.99 -11.95 21.93
C GLY A 114 -17.71 -12.34 21.17
N ILE A 115 -17.50 -11.84 19.94
CA ILE A 115 -16.21 -12.07 19.22
C ILE A 115 -15.09 -11.22 19.82
N LEU A 116 -15.39 -9.95 20.15
CA LEU A 116 -14.40 -9.05 20.74
C LEU A 116 -14.46 -9.11 22.26
N ASN A 117 -13.35 -9.49 22.88
CA ASN A 117 -13.21 -9.48 24.33
C ASN A 117 -12.87 -8.07 24.82
N ILE A 118 -13.91 -7.26 25.02
CA ILE A 118 -13.80 -5.86 25.47
C ILE A 118 -14.32 -5.77 26.91
N PRO A 119 -13.62 -5.08 27.84
CA PRO A 119 -14.12 -4.83 29.18
C PRO A 119 -15.52 -4.20 29.15
N SER A 120 -16.44 -4.69 30.00
CA SER A 120 -17.86 -4.28 30.00
C SER A 120 -18.03 -2.76 30.15
N GLU A 121 -17.16 -2.11 30.92
CA GLU A 121 -17.16 -0.65 31.14
C GLU A 121 -16.77 0.15 29.88
N ARG A 122 -16.06 -0.48 28.93
CA ARG A 122 -15.54 0.17 27.72
C ARG A 122 -16.31 -0.18 26.45
N VAL A 123 -17.31 -1.07 26.51
CA VAL A 123 -18.12 -1.49 25.34
C VAL A 123 -18.79 -0.30 24.65
N SER A 124 -19.33 0.66 25.43
CA SER A 124 -19.97 1.86 24.86
C SER A 124 -18.96 2.71 24.08
N SER A 125 -17.79 2.96 24.65
CA SER A 125 -16.72 3.72 23.97
C SER A 125 -16.18 2.98 22.74
N ALA A 126 -16.08 1.65 22.80
CA ALA A 126 -15.69 0.82 21.68
C ALA A 126 -16.69 0.86 20.51
N LYS A 127 -18.00 0.90 20.81
CA LYS A 127 -19.05 1.09 19.81
C LYS A 127 -18.95 2.45 19.12
N TRP A 128 -18.73 3.51 19.89
CA TRP A 128 -18.52 4.84 19.32
C TRP A 128 -17.27 4.93 18.45
N ILE A 129 -16.13 4.42 18.91
CA ILE A 129 -14.89 4.46 18.11
C ILE A 129 -15.02 3.63 16.83
N TYR A 130 -15.77 2.51 16.87
CA TYR A 130 -16.05 1.71 15.67
C TYR A 130 -16.78 2.54 14.61
N GLN A 131 -17.86 3.22 14.97
CA GLN A 131 -18.63 4.05 14.04
C GLN A 131 -17.81 5.23 13.50
N LEU A 132 -17.04 5.88 14.38
CA LEU A 132 -16.17 7.00 13.99
C LEU A 132 -15.06 6.55 13.03
N MET A 133 -14.44 5.40 13.27
CA MET A 133 -13.43 4.85 12.38
C MET A 133 -14.02 4.39 11.03
N LEU A 134 -15.23 3.81 11.03
CA LEU A 134 -15.95 3.49 9.81
C LEU A 134 -16.23 4.76 9.00
N LEU A 135 -16.75 5.80 9.63
CA LEU A 135 -17.00 7.09 8.97
C LEU A 135 -15.71 7.71 8.41
N SER A 136 -14.63 7.70 9.20
CA SER A 136 -13.31 8.19 8.75
C SER A 136 -12.81 7.42 7.51
N THR A 137 -13.03 6.12 7.48
CA THR A 137 -12.65 5.25 6.33
C THR A 137 -13.48 5.60 5.10
N VAL A 138 -14.79 5.76 5.23
CA VAL A 138 -15.68 6.18 4.15
C VAL A 138 -15.26 7.54 3.57
N LEU A 139 -14.95 8.52 4.42
CA LEU A 139 -14.44 9.83 3.99
C LEU A 139 -13.12 9.70 3.22
N THR A 140 -12.21 8.84 3.67
CA THR A 140 -10.94 8.57 3.01
C THR A 140 -11.15 7.92 1.63
N ILE A 141 -12.06 6.97 1.49
CA ILE A 141 -12.41 6.35 0.20
C ILE A 141 -12.87 7.42 -0.82
N GLN A 142 -13.64 8.43 -0.36
CA GLN A 142 -14.09 9.52 -1.23
C GLN A 142 -12.96 10.45 -1.71
N THR A 143 -11.78 10.42 -1.10
CA THR A 143 -10.63 11.22 -1.56
C THR A 143 -9.87 10.58 -2.74
N VAL A 144 -10.07 9.28 -2.99
CA VAL A 144 -9.29 8.52 -3.98
C VAL A 144 -9.37 9.10 -5.40
N PRO A 145 -10.54 9.46 -5.96
CA PRO A 145 -10.61 10.06 -7.30
C PRO A 145 -9.82 11.37 -7.41
N TYR A 146 -9.84 12.19 -6.36
CA TYR A 146 -9.12 13.46 -6.31
C TYR A 146 -7.60 13.25 -6.23
N ASN A 147 -7.15 12.34 -5.38
CA ASN A 147 -5.74 11.95 -5.30
C ASN A 147 -5.22 11.40 -6.63
N ALA A 148 -6.04 10.62 -7.34
CA ALA A 148 -5.69 10.07 -8.63
C ALA A 148 -5.47 11.18 -9.69
N ILE A 149 -6.29 12.24 -9.69
CA ILE A 149 -6.11 13.40 -10.58
C ILE A 149 -4.83 14.17 -10.24
N ILE A 150 -4.62 14.54 -8.98
CA ILE A 150 -3.42 15.26 -8.56
C ILE A 150 -2.15 14.47 -8.94
N ASN A 151 -2.21 13.16 -8.79
CA ASN A 151 -1.12 12.26 -9.14
C ASN A 151 -0.92 12.17 -10.68
N ALA A 152 -2.00 12.11 -11.47
CA ALA A 152 -1.93 12.12 -12.92
C ALA A 152 -1.29 13.40 -13.47
N HIS A 153 -1.58 14.54 -12.85
CA HIS A 153 -0.92 15.81 -13.17
C HIS A 153 0.50 15.93 -12.57
N GLU A 154 1.01 14.87 -11.94
CA GLU A 154 2.35 14.81 -11.34
C GLU A 154 2.62 15.93 -10.30
N ASN A 155 1.56 16.43 -9.64
CA ASN A 155 1.68 17.50 -8.66
C ASN A 155 2.09 16.94 -7.27
N MET A 156 3.30 16.35 -7.23
CA MET A 156 3.84 15.70 -6.03
C MET A 156 4.15 16.71 -4.92
N ARG A 157 4.41 17.97 -5.29
CA ARG A 157 4.58 19.06 -4.32
C ARG A 157 3.32 19.23 -3.47
N TYR A 158 2.15 19.30 -4.10
CA TYR A 158 0.89 19.46 -3.38
C TYR A 158 0.57 18.24 -2.52
N LEU A 159 0.75 17.03 -3.06
CA LEU A 159 0.57 15.79 -2.29
C LEU A 159 1.48 15.75 -1.05
N SER A 160 2.73 16.21 -1.17
CA SER A 160 3.67 16.27 -0.04
C SER A 160 3.22 17.28 1.01
N ILE A 161 2.79 18.47 0.62
CA ILE A 161 2.29 19.50 1.53
C ILE A 161 1.07 18.98 2.30
N ILE A 162 0.11 18.38 1.60
CA ILE A 162 -1.08 17.78 2.21
C ILE A 162 -0.69 16.66 3.17
N GLY A 163 0.24 15.77 2.78
CA GLY A 163 0.73 14.68 3.63
C GLY A 163 1.38 15.18 4.93
N ILE A 164 2.22 16.22 4.83
CA ILE A 164 2.84 16.87 6.00
C ILE A 164 1.76 17.48 6.90
N PHE A 165 0.84 18.25 6.31
CA PHE A 165 -0.25 18.87 7.07
C PHE A 165 -1.12 17.82 7.78
N GLN A 166 -1.46 16.72 7.11
CA GLN A 166 -2.18 15.60 7.71
C GLN A 166 -1.43 15.00 8.90
N THR A 167 -0.12 14.84 8.77
CA THR A 167 0.72 14.29 9.83
C THR A 167 0.80 15.23 11.04
N LEU A 168 0.94 16.53 10.78
CA LEU A 168 0.92 17.55 11.85
C LEU A 168 -0.43 17.62 12.57
N MET A 169 -1.54 17.49 11.84
CA MET A 169 -2.87 17.40 12.46
C MET A 169 -3.00 16.20 13.39
N LYS A 170 -2.46 15.02 12.99
CA LYS A 170 -2.42 13.85 13.88
C LYS A 170 -1.60 14.10 15.15
N LEU A 171 -0.49 14.83 15.05
CA LEU A 171 0.30 15.21 16.23
C LEU A 171 -0.49 16.16 17.14
N ILE A 172 -1.16 17.17 16.57
CA ILE A 172 -2.01 18.10 17.33
C ILE A 172 -3.13 17.33 18.06
N ILE A 173 -3.78 16.38 17.39
CA ILE A 173 -4.77 15.50 18.02
C ILE A 173 -4.16 14.75 19.20
N ALA A 174 -2.97 14.15 19.03
CA ALA A 174 -2.29 13.43 20.09
C ALA A 174 -2.03 14.34 21.31
N LEU A 175 -1.57 15.58 21.08
CA LEU A 175 -1.34 16.56 22.13
C LEU A 175 -2.64 16.97 22.83
N ILE A 176 -3.73 17.19 22.10
CA ILE A 176 -5.04 17.53 22.68
C ILE A 176 -5.51 16.38 23.59
N VAL A 177 -5.46 15.14 23.12
CA VAL A 177 -5.93 13.95 23.87
C VAL A 177 -5.14 13.74 25.16
N VAL A 178 -3.85 14.11 25.19
CA VAL A 178 -3.03 14.05 26.43
C VAL A 178 -3.61 14.95 27.52
N HIS A 179 -4.04 16.18 27.17
CA HIS A 179 -4.39 17.23 28.14
C HIS A 179 -5.88 17.29 28.52
N VAL A 180 -6.74 16.50 27.88
CA VAL A 180 -8.19 16.52 28.15
C VAL A 180 -8.56 15.40 29.11
N TYR A 181 -9.56 15.68 29.99
CA TYR A 181 -10.03 14.76 31.03
C TYR A 181 -11.34 14.00 30.70
N THR A 182 -11.87 14.17 29.47
CA THR A 182 -13.02 13.41 28.97
C THR A 182 -12.64 12.00 28.54
N ASP A 183 -13.58 11.20 28.01
CA ASP A 183 -13.27 9.91 27.42
C ASP A 183 -12.32 10.10 26.22
N LYS A 184 -11.05 9.80 26.46
CA LYS A 184 -9.96 10.05 25.51
C LYS A 184 -10.09 9.21 24.24
N LEU A 185 -10.66 7.99 24.33
CA LEU A 185 -10.85 7.11 23.19
C LEU A 185 -11.89 7.70 22.22
N ILE A 186 -13.03 8.15 22.73
CA ILE A 186 -14.09 8.78 21.92
C ILE A 186 -13.58 10.09 21.33
N LEU A 187 -12.92 10.94 22.14
CA LEU A 187 -12.36 12.20 21.67
C LEU A 187 -11.36 11.99 20.54
N TYR A 188 -10.47 11.00 20.67
CA TYR A 188 -9.50 10.64 19.62
C TYR A 188 -10.20 10.23 18.32
N GLY A 189 -11.27 9.41 18.42
CA GLY A 189 -12.09 9.03 17.28
C GLY A 189 -12.77 10.21 16.58
N ILE A 190 -13.37 11.13 17.36
CA ILE A 190 -14.03 12.33 16.83
C ILE A 190 -13.02 13.21 16.09
N LEU A 191 -11.89 13.52 16.71
CA LEU A 191 -10.87 14.39 16.12
C LEU A 191 -10.25 13.80 14.86
N THR A 192 -9.96 12.49 14.84
CA THR A 192 -9.41 11.82 13.64
C THR A 192 -10.43 11.80 12.50
N THR A 193 -11.70 11.56 12.80
CA THR A 193 -12.78 11.62 11.80
C THR A 193 -12.96 13.04 11.26
N PHE A 194 -12.93 14.04 12.13
CA PHE A 194 -13.02 15.47 11.75
C PHE A 194 -11.85 15.88 10.84
N VAL A 195 -10.64 15.44 11.13
CA VAL A 195 -9.48 15.67 10.25
C VAL A 195 -9.68 15.00 8.90
N SER A 196 -10.17 13.75 8.84
CA SER A 196 -10.48 13.07 7.57
C SER A 196 -11.51 13.85 6.76
N PHE A 197 -12.52 14.43 7.41
CA PHE A 197 -13.52 15.28 6.76
C PHE A 197 -12.91 16.57 6.19
N ILE A 198 -12.08 17.27 6.96
CA ILE A 198 -11.36 18.48 6.50
C ILE A 198 -10.52 18.15 5.27
N PHE A 199 -9.76 17.05 5.29
CA PHE A 199 -8.91 16.64 4.16
C PHE A 199 -9.72 16.33 2.92
N MET A 200 -10.85 15.64 3.05
CA MET A 200 -11.76 15.41 1.94
C MET A 200 -12.21 16.73 1.30
N ILE A 201 -12.58 17.71 2.11
CA ILE A 201 -13.02 19.04 1.63
C ILE A 201 -11.86 19.78 0.94
N ILE A 202 -10.67 19.81 1.55
CA ILE A 202 -9.52 20.51 0.99
C ILE A 202 -9.16 19.94 -0.38
N LEU A 203 -9.07 18.61 -0.52
CA LEU A 203 -8.77 17.96 -1.78
C LEU A 203 -9.86 18.23 -2.84
N ARG A 204 -11.12 18.20 -2.42
CA ARG A 204 -12.24 18.48 -3.30
C ARG A 204 -12.20 19.91 -3.84
N ILE A 205 -12.05 20.89 -2.95
CA ILE A 205 -12.00 22.32 -3.34
C ILE A 205 -10.80 22.54 -4.28
N TYR A 206 -9.61 22.06 -3.90
CA TYR A 206 -8.42 22.23 -4.70
C TYR A 206 -8.56 21.65 -6.11
N CYS A 207 -9.07 20.43 -6.23
CA CYS A 207 -9.22 19.77 -7.53
C CYS A 207 -10.26 20.48 -8.41
N HIS A 208 -11.39 20.88 -7.83
CA HIS A 208 -12.42 21.61 -8.61
C HIS A 208 -11.96 23.01 -9.07
N GLN A 209 -11.03 23.64 -8.35
CA GLN A 209 -10.48 24.95 -8.73
C GLN A 209 -9.37 24.85 -9.78
N ASN A 210 -8.55 23.80 -9.74
CA ASN A 210 -7.33 23.71 -10.54
C ASN A 210 -7.42 22.77 -11.74
N TYR A 211 -8.37 21.84 -11.76
CA TYR A 211 -8.47 20.79 -12.80
C TYR A 211 -9.85 20.78 -13.46
N SER A 212 -9.88 21.07 -14.75
CA SER A 212 -11.12 21.20 -15.52
C SER A 212 -11.90 19.90 -15.70
N GLU A 213 -11.24 18.75 -15.54
CA GLU A 213 -11.84 17.42 -15.57
C GLU A 213 -12.61 17.06 -14.29
N CYS A 214 -12.39 17.78 -13.19
CA CYS A 214 -13.11 17.60 -11.94
C CYS A 214 -14.54 18.15 -12.01
N GLN A 215 -15.30 17.73 -13.02
CA GLN A 215 -16.71 18.09 -13.19
C GLN A 215 -17.58 16.85 -12.96
N PHE A 216 -18.29 16.82 -11.82
CA PHE A 216 -19.22 15.75 -11.53
C PHE A 216 -20.59 16.05 -12.12
N CYS A 217 -20.91 15.41 -13.24
CA CYS A 217 -22.21 15.50 -13.86
C CYS A 217 -22.64 14.14 -14.42
N ILE A 218 -23.46 13.41 -13.66
CA ILE A 218 -23.93 12.07 -14.04
C ILE A 218 -24.65 12.10 -15.39
N ARG A 219 -25.54 13.07 -15.62
CA ARG A 219 -26.34 13.14 -16.86
C ARG A 219 -25.49 13.31 -18.13
N LYS A 220 -24.32 13.98 -18.04
CA LYS A 220 -23.49 14.32 -19.20
C LYS A 220 -22.32 13.36 -19.39
N TYR A 221 -21.66 12.97 -18.28
CA TYR A 221 -20.37 12.27 -18.33
C TYR A 221 -20.43 10.81 -17.85
N TYR A 222 -21.57 10.33 -17.33
CA TYR A 222 -21.70 8.93 -16.95
C TYR A 222 -21.72 8.04 -18.18
N ASN A 223 -20.81 7.06 -18.20
CA ASN A 223 -20.69 6.09 -19.28
C ASN A 223 -20.73 4.66 -18.70
N LYS A 224 -21.82 3.95 -18.97
CA LYS A 224 -22.05 2.58 -18.49
C LYS A 224 -20.97 1.60 -18.99
N LYS A 225 -20.48 1.77 -20.21
CA LYS A 225 -19.41 0.93 -20.76
C LYS A 225 -18.11 1.13 -19.99
N LEU A 226 -17.74 2.39 -19.76
CA LEU A 226 -16.57 2.76 -18.97
C LEU A 226 -16.67 2.26 -17.52
N MET A 227 -17.84 2.38 -16.89
CA MET A 227 -18.08 1.85 -15.55
C MET A 227 -17.84 0.34 -15.51
N ARG A 228 -18.34 -0.41 -16.49
CA ARG A 228 -18.13 -1.86 -16.59
C ARG A 228 -16.65 -2.20 -16.80
N GLU A 229 -15.95 -1.46 -17.64
CA GLU A 229 -14.51 -1.64 -17.87
C GLU A 229 -13.71 -1.38 -16.61
N MET A 230 -13.96 -0.28 -15.90
CA MET A 230 -13.29 0.05 -14.63
C MET A 230 -13.59 -0.96 -13.54
N THR A 231 -14.85 -1.35 -13.38
CA THR A 231 -15.23 -2.36 -12.37
C THR A 231 -14.64 -3.74 -12.68
N SER A 232 -14.62 -4.14 -13.96
CA SER A 232 -13.99 -5.40 -14.38
C SER A 232 -12.47 -5.39 -14.11
N PHE A 233 -11.79 -4.29 -14.44
CA PHE A 233 -10.36 -4.14 -14.15
C PHE A 233 -10.10 -4.19 -12.64
N ALA A 234 -10.89 -3.47 -11.85
CA ALA A 234 -10.81 -3.50 -10.40
C ALA A 234 -11.04 -4.92 -9.84
N GLY A 235 -11.99 -5.67 -10.40
CA GLY A 235 -12.26 -7.05 -10.00
C GLY A 235 -11.06 -7.98 -10.19
N TRP A 236 -10.32 -7.84 -11.29
CA TRP A 236 -9.08 -8.59 -11.48
C TRP A 236 -7.98 -8.13 -10.53
N GLY A 237 -7.83 -6.83 -10.30
CA GLY A 237 -6.93 -6.28 -9.29
C GLY A 237 -7.29 -6.72 -7.86
N PHE A 238 -8.58 -6.87 -7.57
CA PHE A 238 -9.07 -7.39 -6.30
C PHE A 238 -8.60 -8.82 -6.03
N ILE A 239 -8.66 -9.72 -7.03
CA ILE A 239 -8.15 -11.09 -6.90
C ILE A 239 -6.67 -11.05 -6.47
N ASN A 240 -5.86 -10.23 -7.11
CA ASN A 240 -4.45 -10.10 -6.80
C ASN A 240 -4.21 -9.56 -5.38
N SER A 241 -4.87 -8.46 -5.02
CA SER A 241 -4.72 -7.82 -3.70
C SER A 241 -5.24 -8.69 -2.56
N SER A 242 -6.39 -9.36 -2.75
CA SER A 242 -6.95 -10.27 -1.75
C SER A 242 -6.06 -11.50 -1.56
N SER A 243 -5.57 -12.12 -2.65
CA SER A 243 -4.68 -13.27 -2.59
C SER A 243 -3.41 -12.96 -1.78
N SER A 244 -2.78 -11.81 -2.04
CA SER A 244 -1.57 -11.42 -1.30
C SER A 244 -1.85 -11.18 0.18
N MET A 245 -2.99 -10.58 0.51
CA MET A 245 -3.38 -10.31 1.89
C MET A 245 -3.73 -11.58 2.66
N PHE A 246 -4.55 -12.47 2.06
CA PHE A 246 -4.86 -13.77 2.66
C PHE A 246 -3.62 -14.62 2.85
N ALA A 247 -2.69 -14.62 1.88
CA ALA A 247 -1.42 -15.31 2.03
C ALA A 247 -0.60 -14.75 3.20
N GLN A 248 -0.46 -13.44 3.30
CA GLN A 248 0.33 -12.79 4.36
C GLN A 248 -0.23 -13.09 5.76
N TYR A 249 -1.54 -12.95 5.97
CA TYR A 249 -2.17 -13.30 7.25
C TYR A 249 -2.20 -14.81 7.50
N GLY A 250 -2.53 -15.61 6.48
CA GLY A 250 -2.56 -17.06 6.58
C GLY A 250 -1.20 -17.66 6.94
N MET A 251 -0.13 -17.13 6.37
CA MET A 251 1.24 -17.51 6.72
C MET A 251 1.56 -17.22 8.19
N GLY A 252 1.13 -16.07 8.72
CA GLY A 252 1.26 -15.77 10.15
C GLY A 252 0.51 -16.75 11.06
N ILE A 253 -0.71 -17.15 10.65
CA ILE A 253 -1.49 -18.15 11.39
C ILE A 253 -0.79 -19.51 11.37
N ILE A 254 -0.28 -19.95 10.22
CA ILE A 254 0.45 -21.22 10.09
C ILE A 254 1.68 -21.21 10.98
N LEU A 255 2.49 -20.13 10.94
CA LEU A 255 3.67 -20.01 11.79
C LEU A 255 3.29 -20.11 13.28
N ASN A 256 2.21 -19.44 13.68
CA ASN A 256 1.71 -19.47 15.06
C ASN A 256 1.26 -20.87 15.47
N SER A 257 0.54 -21.58 14.63
CA SER A 257 -0.03 -22.91 14.97
C SER A 257 1.05 -23.99 15.15
N PHE A 258 2.19 -23.90 14.45
CA PHE A 258 3.27 -24.87 14.55
C PHE A 258 4.35 -24.48 15.58
N PHE A 259 4.64 -23.21 15.73
CA PHE A 259 5.80 -22.71 16.49
C PHE A 259 5.44 -21.74 17.62
N GLY A 260 4.15 -21.41 17.77
CA GLY A 260 3.64 -20.60 18.86
C GLY A 260 3.88 -19.10 18.73
N THR A 261 3.56 -18.38 19.81
CA THR A 261 3.49 -16.92 19.84
C THR A 261 4.84 -16.23 19.75
N ILE A 262 5.94 -16.86 20.22
CA ILE A 262 7.29 -16.26 20.21
C ILE A 262 7.75 -16.04 18.76
N LEU A 263 7.56 -17.03 17.88
CA LEU A 263 7.94 -16.90 16.48
C LEU A 263 7.01 -15.95 15.71
N SER A 264 5.73 -15.89 16.08
CA SER A 264 4.82 -14.89 15.55
C SER A 264 5.24 -13.47 15.92
N ALA A 265 5.74 -13.25 17.14
CA ALA A 265 6.32 -11.98 17.57
C ALA A 265 7.57 -11.63 16.75
N ALA A 266 8.46 -12.61 16.54
CA ALA A 266 9.65 -12.42 15.69
C ALA A 266 9.29 -12.03 14.25
N GLN A 267 8.26 -12.65 13.65
CA GLN A 267 7.72 -12.28 12.34
C GLN A 267 7.13 -10.86 12.36
N GLY A 268 6.37 -10.51 13.39
CA GLY A 268 5.81 -9.16 13.55
C GLY A 268 6.88 -8.08 13.59
N ILE A 269 7.98 -8.31 14.29
CA ILE A 269 9.15 -7.43 14.36
C ILE A 269 9.78 -7.29 12.98
N ALA A 270 10.02 -8.40 12.28
CA ALA A 270 10.58 -8.39 10.92
C ALA A 270 9.71 -7.60 9.95
N ASN A 271 8.40 -7.82 9.96
CA ASN A 271 7.43 -7.12 9.12
C ASN A 271 7.38 -5.61 9.41
N GLN A 272 7.49 -5.20 10.67
CA GLN A 272 7.41 -3.80 11.06
C GLN A 272 8.58 -2.98 10.49
N ILE A 273 9.81 -3.45 10.64
CA ILE A 273 11.00 -2.73 10.14
C ILE A 273 11.04 -2.79 8.61
N SER A 274 10.83 -3.96 8.05
CA SER A 274 10.80 -4.18 6.61
C SER A 274 9.73 -3.30 5.93
N GLY A 275 8.56 -3.16 6.56
CA GLY A 275 7.51 -2.26 6.10
C GLY A 275 7.97 -0.81 5.98
N GLN A 276 8.82 -0.32 6.89
CA GLN A 276 9.39 1.02 6.81
C GLN A 276 10.37 1.17 5.64
N LEU A 277 11.19 0.16 5.37
CA LEU A 277 12.09 0.16 4.21
C LEU A 277 11.32 0.15 2.89
N MET A 278 10.21 -0.59 2.82
CA MET A 278 9.34 -0.62 1.63
C MET A 278 8.70 0.73 1.29
N VAL A 279 8.55 1.65 2.25
CA VAL A 279 7.98 2.97 1.97
C VAL A 279 8.86 3.75 0.99
N PHE A 280 10.19 3.59 1.03
CA PHE A 280 11.10 4.23 0.07
C PHE A 280 10.78 3.83 -1.37
N SER A 281 10.64 2.54 -1.63
CA SER A 281 10.31 2.02 -2.96
C SER A 281 8.92 2.43 -3.43
N ARG A 282 7.92 2.36 -2.55
CA ARG A 282 6.55 2.79 -2.86
C ARG A 282 6.47 4.27 -3.20
N THR A 283 7.23 5.11 -2.51
CA THR A 283 7.30 6.54 -2.78
C THR A 283 7.82 6.81 -4.19
N MET A 284 8.86 6.09 -4.62
CA MET A 284 9.37 6.19 -5.98
C MET A 284 8.33 5.77 -7.02
N LEU A 285 7.63 4.66 -6.79
CA LEU A 285 6.57 4.21 -7.70
C LEU A 285 5.43 5.22 -7.83
N THR A 286 5.10 5.93 -6.75
CA THR A 286 4.09 7.00 -6.79
C THR A 286 4.44 8.09 -7.79
N VAL A 287 5.73 8.43 -7.95
CA VAL A 287 6.21 9.40 -8.94
C VAL A 287 6.19 8.83 -10.36
N ILE A 288 6.53 7.56 -10.51
CA ILE A 288 6.80 6.95 -11.83
C ILE A 288 5.53 6.38 -12.47
N ASN A 289 4.60 5.84 -11.70
CA ASN A 289 3.37 5.24 -12.21
C ASN A 289 2.53 6.19 -13.11
N PRO A 290 2.37 7.49 -12.80
CA PRO A 290 1.70 8.41 -13.72
C PRO A 290 2.40 8.53 -15.07
N ILE A 291 3.73 8.57 -15.07
CA ILE A 291 4.54 8.67 -16.30
C ILE A 291 4.37 7.41 -17.14
N ILE A 292 4.44 6.23 -16.51
CA ILE A 292 4.19 4.93 -17.17
C ILE A 292 2.78 4.91 -17.79
N GLY A 293 1.76 5.32 -17.03
CA GLY A 293 0.37 5.36 -17.50
C GLY A 293 0.13 6.32 -18.66
N LYS A 294 0.75 7.51 -18.64
CA LYS A 294 0.71 8.47 -19.75
C LYS A 294 1.38 7.92 -21.01
N LYS A 295 2.56 7.28 -20.87
CA LYS A 295 3.25 6.66 -22.01
C LYS A 295 2.46 5.49 -22.62
N ALA A 296 1.74 4.74 -21.79
CA ALA A 296 0.79 3.73 -22.29
C ALA A 296 -0.36 4.40 -23.09
N GLY A 297 -0.95 5.47 -22.57
CA GLY A 297 -2.03 6.20 -23.21
C GLY A 297 -1.63 6.88 -24.53
N SER A 298 -0.41 7.41 -24.61
CA SER A 298 0.16 7.97 -25.86
C SER A 298 0.68 6.91 -26.83
N ASN A 299 0.50 5.61 -26.54
CA ASN A 299 0.98 4.49 -27.35
C ASN A 299 2.51 4.40 -27.52
N GLU A 300 3.25 5.04 -26.61
CA GLU A 300 4.71 5.03 -26.56
C GLU A 300 5.25 3.83 -25.75
N ILE A 301 4.91 2.61 -26.17
CA ILE A 301 5.17 1.38 -25.39
C ILE A 301 6.66 1.16 -25.14
N ALA A 302 7.53 1.44 -26.11
CA ALA A 302 8.99 1.30 -25.94
C ALA A 302 9.53 2.22 -24.83
N ASN A 303 9.07 3.48 -24.79
CA ASN A 303 9.45 4.44 -23.76
C ASN A 303 8.88 4.03 -22.39
N MET A 304 7.64 3.51 -22.35
CA MET A 304 7.03 2.98 -21.14
C MET A 304 7.89 1.86 -20.52
N ILE A 305 8.30 0.89 -21.32
CA ILE A 305 9.15 -0.22 -20.86
C ILE A 305 10.52 0.26 -20.41
N ARG A 306 11.16 1.15 -21.17
CA ARG A 306 12.46 1.70 -20.81
C ARG A 306 12.43 2.43 -19.45
N ILE A 307 11.38 3.22 -19.19
CA ILE A 307 11.16 3.90 -17.91
C ILE A 307 10.93 2.86 -16.81
N SER A 308 10.14 1.82 -17.05
CA SER A 308 9.87 0.77 -16.06
C SER A 308 11.13 -0.01 -15.68
N LEU A 309 11.96 -0.40 -16.65
CA LEU A 309 13.23 -1.09 -16.40
C LEU A 309 14.20 -0.22 -15.59
N PHE A 310 14.36 1.04 -16.01
CA PHE A 310 15.20 1.99 -15.28
C PHE A 310 14.71 2.18 -13.84
N SER A 311 13.40 2.28 -13.66
CA SER A 311 12.76 2.47 -12.34
C SER A 311 12.94 1.26 -11.43
N SER A 312 12.81 0.04 -11.96
CA SER A 312 13.08 -1.19 -11.20
C SER A 312 14.53 -1.22 -10.71
N LYS A 313 15.51 -0.88 -11.58
CA LYS A 313 16.92 -0.77 -11.20
C LYS A 313 17.14 0.23 -10.06
N ILE A 314 16.63 1.45 -10.22
CA ILE A 314 16.81 2.51 -9.21
C ILE A 314 16.11 2.14 -7.90
N SER A 315 14.90 1.56 -7.97
CA SER A 315 14.16 1.10 -6.78
C SER A 315 14.95 0.05 -6.00
N PHE A 316 15.59 -0.90 -6.70
CA PHE A 316 16.47 -1.88 -6.08
C PHE A 316 17.68 -1.21 -5.41
N LEU A 317 18.38 -0.32 -6.13
CA LEU A 317 19.59 0.33 -5.61
C LEU A 317 19.30 1.21 -4.38
N ILE A 318 18.19 1.96 -4.38
CA ILE A 318 17.77 2.74 -3.22
C ILE A 318 17.46 1.80 -2.05
N THR A 319 16.72 0.72 -2.30
CA THR A 319 16.41 -0.26 -1.25
C THR A 319 17.68 -0.93 -0.73
N ALA A 320 18.59 -1.34 -1.60
CA ALA A 320 19.86 -1.98 -1.26
C ALA A 320 20.76 -1.08 -0.41
N PHE A 321 20.81 0.22 -0.71
CA PHE A 321 21.58 1.20 0.07
C PHE A 321 21.22 1.17 1.57
N PHE A 322 19.93 1.04 1.89
CA PHE A 322 19.50 0.88 3.27
C PHE A 322 19.55 -0.58 3.75
N ALA A 323 19.19 -1.51 2.89
CA ALA A 323 19.06 -2.93 3.24
C ALA A 323 20.39 -3.59 3.61
N PHE A 324 21.49 -3.31 2.91
CA PHE A 324 22.78 -3.94 3.21
C PHE A 324 23.29 -3.65 4.63
N PRO A 325 23.38 -2.39 5.10
CA PRO A 325 23.72 -2.12 6.49
C PRO A 325 22.77 -2.83 7.49
N PHE A 326 21.48 -2.87 7.18
CA PHE A 326 20.49 -3.51 8.03
C PHE A 326 20.67 -5.04 8.07
N ILE A 327 21.04 -5.70 6.98
CA ILE A 327 21.31 -7.13 6.92
C ILE A 327 22.57 -7.48 7.73
N ILE A 328 23.64 -6.68 7.58
CA ILE A 328 24.92 -6.92 8.26
C ILE A 328 24.76 -6.68 9.77
N GLU A 329 24.27 -5.51 10.15
CA GLU A 329 24.15 -5.04 11.53
C GLU A 329 22.82 -5.43 12.21
N THR A 330 22.09 -6.40 11.67
CA THR A 330 20.79 -6.83 12.22
C THR A 330 20.83 -7.09 13.73
N PRO A 331 21.80 -7.83 14.28
CA PRO A 331 21.82 -8.10 15.72
C PRO A 331 21.95 -6.81 16.55
N TYR A 332 22.83 -5.90 16.14
CA TYR A 332 23.05 -4.62 16.82
C TYR A 332 21.82 -3.72 16.73
N ILE A 333 21.20 -3.61 15.55
CA ILE A 333 20.00 -2.79 15.34
C ILE A 333 18.84 -3.30 16.20
N LEU A 334 18.65 -4.64 16.26
CA LEU A 334 17.61 -5.21 17.10
C LEU A 334 17.89 -5.02 18.59
N GLN A 335 19.15 -5.10 19.04
CA GLN A 335 19.52 -4.81 20.41
C GLN A 335 19.29 -3.35 20.81
N LEU A 336 19.58 -2.42 19.90
CA LEU A 336 19.34 -0.99 20.13
C LEU A 336 17.85 -0.67 20.27
N TRP A 337 17.01 -1.39 19.53
CA TRP A 337 15.57 -1.14 19.49
C TRP A 337 14.79 -1.94 20.55
N LEU A 338 15.16 -3.19 20.80
CA LEU A 338 14.44 -4.12 21.66
C LEU A 338 15.29 -4.47 22.90
N LYS A 339 14.66 -4.45 24.09
CA LYS A 339 15.31 -4.93 25.31
C LYS A 339 15.54 -6.44 25.28
N ASN A 340 14.54 -7.19 24.78
CA ASN A 340 14.60 -8.65 24.62
C ASN A 340 14.31 -8.97 23.15
N ILE A 341 15.22 -9.67 22.50
CA ILE A 341 15.08 -10.09 21.10
C ILE A 341 14.50 -11.51 21.11
N PRO A 342 13.28 -11.72 20.55
CA PRO A 342 12.74 -13.06 20.41
C PRO A 342 13.63 -13.95 19.54
N GLU A 343 13.64 -15.24 19.83
CA GLU A 343 14.34 -16.22 19.02
C GLU A 343 13.92 -16.13 17.55
N TRP A 344 14.83 -16.35 16.62
CA TRP A 344 14.64 -16.24 15.16
C TRP A 344 14.41 -14.83 14.61
N SER A 345 14.28 -13.78 15.43
CA SER A 345 14.04 -12.40 14.94
C SER A 345 15.11 -11.94 13.96
N VAL A 346 16.39 -12.22 14.24
CA VAL A 346 17.53 -11.86 13.37
C VAL A 346 17.41 -12.57 12.01
N CYS A 347 17.10 -13.86 12.02
CA CYS A 347 16.97 -14.67 10.83
C CYS A 347 15.78 -14.19 9.97
N PHE A 348 14.61 -14.02 10.58
CA PHE A 348 13.39 -13.58 9.93
C PHE A 348 13.54 -12.18 9.33
N PHE A 349 14.16 -11.28 10.05
CA PHE A 349 14.41 -9.92 9.58
C PHE A 349 15.32 -9.91 8.35
N ARG A 350 16.40 -10.67 8.33
CA ARG A 350 17.29 -10.78 7.17
C ARG A 350 16.58 -11.34 5.94
N PHE A 351 15.82 -12.41 6.10
CA PHE A 351 15.03 -12.99 5.00
C PHE A 351 13.98 -12.01 4.47
N GLU A 352 13.31 -11.27 5.36
CA GLU A 352 12.29 -10.31 4.98
C GLU A 352 12.87 -9.14 4.18
N ILE A 353 14.06 -8.64 4.55
CA ILE A 353 14.76 -7.62 3.78
C ILE A 353 15.17 -8.17 2.40
N ILE A 354 15.73 -9.38 2.34
CA ILE A 354 16.11 -10.02 1.06
C ILE A 354 14.88 -10.17 0.15
N ARG A 355 13.77 -10.65 0.70
CA ARG A 355 12.49 -10.76 -0.02
C ARG A 355 12.07 -9.42 -0.63
N ASN A 356 12.10 -8.36 0.18
CA ASN A 356 11.73 -7.01 -0.27
C ASN A 356 12.70 -6.43 -1.32
N MET A 357 13.99 -6.73 -1.22
CA MET A 357 14.97 -6.36 -2.26
C MET A 357 14.65 -7.06 -3.59
N LEU A 358 14.34 -8.35 -3.56
CA LEU A 358 13.98 -9.11 -4.74
C LEU A 358 12.69 -8.59 -5.40
N ASP A 359 11.70 -8.16 -4.62
CA ASP A 359 10.48 -7.52 -5.14
C ASP A 359 10.78 -6.30 -6.02
N GLN A 360 11.85 -5.54 -5.70
CA GLN A 360 12.20 -4.34 -6.45
C GLN A 360 12.64 -4.61 -7.88
N LEU A 361 13.14 -5.80 -8.19
CA LEU A 361 13.61 -6.15 -9.53
C LEU A 361 12.51 -6.02 -10.59
N THR A 362 11.27 -6.33 -10.23
CA THR A 362 10.16 -6.39 -11.17
C THR A 362 9.00 -5.43 -10.84
N ILE A 363 9.11 -4.66 -9.74
CA ILE A 363 7.99 -3.89 -9.20
C ILE A 363 7.44 -2.84 -10.18
N ALA A 364 8.29 -2.14 -10.93
CA ALA A 364 7.83 -1.14 -11.89
C ALA A 364 7.27 -1.76 -13.19
N LEU A 365 7.63 -3.01 -13.51
CA LEU A 365 7.03 -3.75 -14.62
C LEU A 365 5.57 -4.11 -14.34
N THR A 366 5.20 -4.30 -13.06
CA THR A 366 3.79 -4.47 -12.69
C THR A 366 2.97 -3.22 -13.03
N GLY A 367 3.58 -2.04 -12.87
CA GLY A 367 3.00 -0.76 -13.30
C GLY A 367 2.74 -0.71 -14.81
N ALA A 368 3.71 -1.17 -15.63
CA ALA A 368 3.57 -1.24 -17.09
C ALA A 368 2.46 -2.22 -17.52
N ILE A 369 2.41 -3.41 -16.93
CA ILE A 369 1.35 -4.41 -17.20
C ILE A 369 -0.03 -3.83 -16.86
N ASN A 370 -0.15 -3.17 -15.72
CA ASN A 370 -1.39 -2.52 -15.30
C ASN A 370 -1.79 -1.36 -16.25
N ALA A 371 -0.82 -0.56 -16.70
CA ALA A 371 -1.07 0.55 -17.60
C ALA A 371 -1.56 0.07 -18.98
N GLU A 372 -1.02 -1.01 -19.52
CA GLU A 372 -1.48 -1.65 -20.76
C GLU A 372 -2.92 -2.16 -20.63
N GLY A 373 -3.31 -2.71 -19.47
CA GLY A 373 -4.70 -2.99 -19.12
C GLY A 373 -5.17 -4.42 -19.32
N LYS A 374 -4.43 -5.30 -20.00
CA LYS A 374 -4.78 -6.72 -20.17
C LYS A 374 -4.33 -7.57 -18.97
N ILE A 375 -4.94 -7.30 -17.80
CA ILE A 375 -4.48 -7.90 -16.53
C ILE A 375 -5.17 -9.20 -16.12
N LYS A 376 -6.23 -9.64 -16.80
CA LYS A 376 -7.04 -10.80 -16.39
C LYS A 376 -6.20 -12.03 -16.05
N HIS A 377 -5.48 -12.56 -17.03
CA HIS A 377 -4.69 -13.79 -16.84
C HIS A 377 -3.47 -13.56 -15.95
N TYR A 378 -2.86 -12.38 -16.03
CA TYR A 378 -1.80 -11.95 -15.12
C TYR A 378 -2.26 -12.00 -13.67
N SER A 379 -3.39 -11.39 -13.34
CA SER A 379 -3.91 -11.33 -11.95
C SER A 379 -4.27 -12.71 -11.40
N ILE A 380 -4.80 -13.61 -12.23
CA ILE A 380 -5.10 -14.98 -11.81
C ILE A 380 -3.81 -15.74 -11.47
N LEU A 381 -2.83 -15.75 -12.39
CA LEU A 381 -1.58 -16.48 -12.17
C LEU A 381 -0.76 -15.89 -11.02
N GLN A 382 -0.70 -14.56 -10.93
CA GLN A 382 -0.03 -13.87 -9.82
C GLN A 382 -0.73 -14.15 -8.49
N GLY A 383 -2.07 -14.14 -8.47
CA GLY A 383 -2.86 -14.52 -7.29
C GLY A 383 -2.60 -15.97 -6.86
N CYS A 384 -2.52 -16.91 -7.80
CA CYS A 384 -2.14 -18.29 -7.51
C CYS A 384 -0.74 -18.38 -6.91
N SER A 385 0.26 -17.65 -7.46
CA SER A 385 1.62 -17.64 -6.90
C SER A 385 1.67 -17.11 -5.47
N TYR A 386 0.79 -16.16 -5.12
CA TYR A 386 0.68 -15.65 -3.76
C TYR A 386 0.08 -16.66 -2.78
N PHE A 387 -0.80 -17.55 -3.23
CA PHE A 387 -1.36 -18.61 -2.38
C PHE A 387 -0.43 -19.81 -2.17
N LEU A 388 0.52 -20.07 -3.09
CA LEU A 388 1.42 -21.22 -3.02
C LEU A 388 2.16 -21.39 -1.68
N PRO A 389 2.63 -20.33 -1.00
CA PRO A 389 3.31 -20.49 0.29
C PRO A 389 2.48 -21.19 1.35
N LEU A 390 1.16 -21.00 1.37
CA LEU A 390 0.28 -21.56 2.39
C LEU A 390 0.32 -23.12 2.43
N PRO A 391 -0.07 -23.83 1.35
CA PRO A 391 -0.07 -25.29 1.39
C PRO A 391 1.35 -25.86 1.47
N ILE A 392 2.35 -25.22 0.85
CA ILE A 392 3.74 -25.71 0.89
C ILE A 392 4.30 -25.60 2.30
N SER A 393 4.11 -24.46 2.99
CA SER A 393 4.58 -24.29 4.37
C SER A 393 3.88 -25.24 5.34
N LEU A 394 2.56 -25.45 5.18
CA LEU A 394 1.81 -26.46 5.94
C LEU A 394 2.44 -27.84 5.79
N LEU A 395 2.71 -28.28 4.56
CA LEU A 395 3.31 -29.57 4.30
C LEU A 395 4.71 -29.69 4.92
N LEU A 396 5.58 -28.70 4.72
CA LEU A 396 6.94 -28.71 5.24
C LEU A 396 6.97 -28.75 6.77
N PHE A 397 6.10 -27.99 7.44
CA PHE A 397 6.05 -27.97 8.90
C PHE A 397 5.50 -29.26 9.48
N HIS A 398 4.56 -29.92 8.81
CA HIS A 398 4.13 -31.29 9.16
C HIS A 398 5.27 -32.31 9.00
N LEU A 399 6.19 -32.11 8.06
CA LEU A 399 7.38 -32.93 7.86
C LEU A 399 8.53 -32.60 8.83
N GLY A 400 8.35 -31.64 9.75
CA GLY A 400 9.33 -31.26 10.77
C GLY A 400 10.42 -30.29 10.29
N PHE A 401 10.21 -29.60 9.19
CA PHE A 401 11.17 -28.58 8.72
C PHE A 401 11.21 -27.36 9.65
N PRO A 402 12.40 -26.73 9.84
CA PRO A 402 12.59 -25.60 10.74
C PRO A 402 11.87 -24.31 10.26
N PRO A 403 11.62 -23.34 11.19
CA PRO A 403 10.78 -22.16 10.93
C PRO A 403 11.23 -21.26 9.76
N TYR A 404 12.53 -21.19 9.47
CA TYR A 404 13.05 -20.33 8.40
C TYR A 404 12.60 -20.76 6.99
N TRP A 405 12.16 -22.02 6.79
CA TRP A 405 11.58 -22.48 5.55
C TRP A 405 10.34 -21.69 5.14
N PHE A 406 9.66 -21.08 6.10
CA PHE A 406 8.60 -20.11 5.88
C PHE A 406 9.01 -19.03 4.86
N TYR A 407 10.15 -18.38 5.07
CA TYR A 407 10.65 -17.34 4.18
C TYR A 407 11.22 -17.88 2.88
N ILE A 408 11.87 -19.03 2.90
CA ILE A 408 12.40 -19.68 1.69
C ILE A 408 11.25 -19.97 0.72
N VAL A 409 10.17 -20.60 1.21
CA VAL A 409 8.97 -20.88 0.40
C VAL A 409 8.33 -19.59 -0.11
N TRP A 410 8.28 -18.57 0.73
CA TRP A 410 7.71 -17.28 0.35
C TRP A 410 8.53 -16.61 -0.76
N ILE A 411 9.86 -16.55 -0.63
CA ILE A 411 10.76 -16.01 -1.64
C ILE A 411 10.65 -16.79 -2.95
N LEU A 412 10.67 -18.12 -2.91
CA LEU A 412 10.55 -18.94 -4.11
C LEU A 412 9.21 -18.76 -4.84
N SER A 413 8.12 -18.65 -4.08
CA SER A 413 6.79 -18.48 -4.65
C SER A 413 6.54 -17.07 -5.17
N TRP A 414 6.79 -16.04 -4.38
CA TRP A 414 6.47 -14.65 -4.73
C TRP A 414 7.55 -14.03 -5.63
N ASN A 415 8.82 -14.11 -5.20
CA ASN A 415 9.92 -13.50 -5.94
C ASN A 415 10.44 -14.41 -7.07
N GLY A 416 10.40 -15.72 -6.90
CA GLY A 416 10.75 -16.67 -7.96
C GLY A 416 9.63 -16.77 -9.00
N ILE A 417 8.58 -17.52 -8.70
CA ILE A 417 7.47 -17.77 -9.64
C ILE A 417 6.76 -16.47 -10.01
N GLY A 418 6.48 -15.60 -9.04
CA GLY A 418 5.81 -14.32 -9.26
C GLY A 418 6.58 -13.41 -10.20
N SER A 419 7.90 -13.28 -10.05
CA SER A 419 8.72 -12.48 -10.97
C SER A 419 8.76 -13.07 -12.38
N LEU A 420 8.81 -14.40 -12.53
CA LEU A 420 8.72 -15.06 -13.84
C LEU A 420 7.39 -14.75 -14.53
N ILE A 421 6.28 -14.75 -13.79
CA ILE A 421 4.96 -14.37 -14.31
C ILE A 421 4.98 -12.89 -14.75
N ILE A 422 5.56 -11.99 -13.97
CA ILE A 422 5.68 -10.57 -14.33
C ILE A 422 6.50 -10.40 -15.61
N LEU A 423 7.68 -11.04 -15.72
CA LEU A 423 8.53 -10.98 -16.91
C LEU A 423 7.82 -11.53 -18.15
N TYR A 424 7.12 -12.67 -18.01
CA TYR A 424 6.34 -13.25 -19.10
C TYR A 424 5.25 -12.30 -19.60
N TYR A 425 4.48 -11.66 -18.71
CA TYR A 425 3.43 -10.74 -19.14
C TYR A 425 3.95 -9.38 -19.60
N ALA A 426 5.08 -8.91 -19.08
CA ALA A 426 5.78 -7.74 -19.62
C ALA A 426 6.25 -7.98 -21.06
N HIS A 427 6.79 -9.18 -21.35
CA HIS A 427 7.13 -9.58 -22.72
C HIS A 427 5.89 -9.68 -23.61
N LYS A 428 4.88 -10.44 -23.19
CA LYS A 428 3.70 -10.75 -23.99
C LYS A 428 2.81 -9.55 -24.27
N ASN A 429 2.53 -8.74 -23.26
CA ASN A 429 1.58 -7.63 -23.35
C ASN A 429 2.25 -6.30 -23.72
N CYS A 430 3.46 -6.05 -23.19
CA CYS A 430 4.15 -4.78 -23.35
C CYS A 430 5.34 -4.86 -24.32
N LYS A 431 5.55 -6.00 -24.97
CA LYS A 431 6.64 -6.22 -25.98
C LYS A 431 8.06 -5.97 -25.41
N MET A 432 8.27 -6.23 -24.12
CA MET A 432 9.59 -6.15 -23.49
C MET A 432 10.48 -7.29 -23.99
N GLU A 433 11.72 -7.02 -24.34
CA GLU A 433 12.70 -8.06 -24.61
C GLU A 433 13.35 -8.54 -23.30
N TYR A 434 13.51 -9.85 -23.13
CA TYR A 434 14.17 -10.42 -21.93
C TYR A 434 15.61 -9.92 -21.80
N LEU A 435 16.29 -9.75 -22.93
CA LEU A 435 17.67 -9.26 -22.97
C LEU A 435 17.79 -7.85 -22.38
N ASP A 436 16.82 -6.96 -22.68
CA ASP A 436 16.77 -5.61 -22.12
C ASP A 436 16.66 -5.63 -20.59
N PHE A 437 15.87 -6.54 -20.04
CA PHE A 437 15.76 -6.71 -18.59
C PHE A 437 17.10 -7.16 -17.99
N PHE A 438 17.73 -8.17 -18.57
CA PHE A 438 19.02 -8.67 -18.07
C PHE A 438 20.11 -7.60 -18.14
N GLN A 439 20.23 -6.88 -19.26
CA GLN A 439 21.24 -5.85 -19.45
C GLN A 439 21.00 -4.59 -18.63
N THR A 440 19.74 -4.13 -18.51
CA THR A 440 19.41 -2.86 -17.87
C THR A 440 19.21 -2.99 -16.36
N VAL A 441 18.69 -4.13 -15.89
CA VAL A 441 18.32 -4.33 -14.48
C VAL A 441 19.27 -5.32 -13.82
N THR A 442 19.30 -6.57 -14.27
CA THR A 442 19.97 -7.65 -13.54
C THR A 442 21.48 -7.49 -13.51
N THR A 443 22.13 -7.28 -14.66
CA THR A 443 23.61 -7.17 -14.75
C THR A 443 24.16 -6.00 -13.92
N PRO A 444 23.64 -4.75 -14.05
CA PRO A 444 24.14 -3.64 -13.23
C PRO A 444 23.91 -3.87 -11.72
N ILE A 445 22.80 -4.51 -11.34
CA ILE A 445 22.49 -4.81 -9.95
C ILE A 445 23.46 -5.83 -9.38
N ILE A 446 23.74 -6.93 -10.10
CA ILE A 446 24.71 -7.94 -9.67
C ILE A 446 26.10 -7.31 -9.49
N ILE A 447 26.56 -6.53 -10.48
CA ILE A 447 27.87 -5.86 -10.42
C ILE A 447 27.94 -4.95 -9.19
N THR A 448 26.91 -4.11 -8.98
CA THR A 448 26.88 -3.16 -7.84
C THR A 448 26.84 -3.91 -6.52
N THR A 449 26.06 -5.00 -6.42
CA THR A 449 25.95 -5.80 -5.22
C THR A 449 27.25 -6.49 -4.87
N VAL A 450 27.94 -7.08 -5.86
CA VAL A 450 29.24 -7.74 -5.66
C VAL A 450 30.34 -6.75 -5.24
N ILE A 451 30.30 -5.50 -5.74
CA ILE A 451 31.26 -4.47 -5.37
C ILE A 451 30.99 -3.92 -3.96
N SER A 452 29.73 -3.92 -3.50
CA SER A 452 29.32 -3.35 -2.20
C SER A 452 29.37 -4.37 -1.05
N LEU A 453 29.49 -5.65 -1.31
CA LEU A 453 29.74 -6.72 -0.33
C LEU A 453 31.23 -6.99 -0.14
#